data_58cb21e489304e51bf1991e173b82540
#
_entry.id   58cb21e489304e51bf1991e173b82540
#
_cell.length_a   1.000
_cell.length_b   1.000
_cell.length_c   1.000
_cell.angle_alpha   90.00
_cell.angle_beta   90.00
_cell.angle_gamma   90.00
#
_symmetry.space_group_name_H-M   'P 1'
#
loop_
_entity.id
_entity.type
_entity.pdbx_description
1 polymer ?
#
loop_
_entity_poly.entity_id
_entity_poly.type
_entity_poly.pdbx_seq_one_letter_code
_entity_poly.pdbx_strand_id
1 'polypeptide(L)'
;MTTPAHPRRTFFVTLPVVDVARSRAFFAALGFTFDEAFSGEGAACMLIGEQANVMLGDHATFAQHSKLPMADPTTHALALYSFSVPAREDVDRVVDTALAAGAVEADPLEDLGFMVSRSFFDLDGHGWQVMWMASATAGQDVEPAAQVAGV
;
A
#
# COMPACT_ATOMS: atom_id res chain seq x y z
N MET A 1 -17.32 28.09 11.22
CA MET A 1 -17.99 26.85 10.82
C MET A 1 -17.17 25.67 11.34
N THR A 2 -17.73 24.87 12.19
CA THR A 2 -17.13 23.61 12.63
C THR A 2 -17.22 22.61 11.47
N THR A 3 -16.08 22.15 10.98
CA THR A 3 -16.05 21.02 10.04
C THR A 3 -16.77 19.85 10.71
N PRO A 4 -17.71 19.18 10.04
CA PRO A 4 -18.36 18.02 10.62
C PRO A 4 -17.32 16.98 10.97
N ALA A 5 -17.31 16.56 12.23
CA ALA A 5 -16.41 15.52 12.69
C ALA A 5 -16.76 14.21 11.96
N HIS A 6 -15.85 13.76 11.10
CA HIS A 6 -16.00 12.45 10.48
C HIS A 6 -15.86 11.38 11.56
N PRO A 7 -16.73 10.37 11.60
CA PRO A 7 -16.59 9.29 12.54
C PRO A 7 -15.23 8.60 12.34
N ARG A 8 -14.55 8.29 13.43
CA ARG A 8 -13.32 7.50 13.35
C ARG A 8 -13.66 6.09 12.86
N ARG A 9 -13.18 5.74 11.68
CA ARG A 9 -13.33 4.40 11.11
C ARG A 9 -11.97 3.81 10.89
N THR A 10 -11.81 2.54 11.21
CA THR A 10 -10.62 1.78 10.80
C THR A 10 -10.92 1.14 9.46
N PHE A 11 -10.03 1.37 8.50
CA PHE A 11 -10.14 0.80 7.17
C PHE A 11 -9.28 -0.45 7.06
N PHE A 12 -9.85 -1.50 6.49
CA PHE A 12 -9.15 -2.76 6.22
C PHE A 12 -9.28 -3.13 4.76
N VAL A 13 -8.17 -3.51 4.17
CA VAL A 13 -8.13 -4.19 2.87
C VAL A 13 -7.54 -5.57 3.09
N THR A 14 -8.17 -6.61 2.56
CA THR A 14 -7.62 -7.97 2.59
C THR A 14 -7.05 -8.32 1.23
N LEU A 15 -5.78 -8.70 1.21
CA LEU A 15 -5.07 -9.13 0.00
C LEU A 15 -4.73 -10.62 0.09
N PRO A 16 -5.00 -11.39 -0.98
CA PRO A 16 -4.56 -12.77 -1.03
C PRO A 16 -3.06 -12.87 -1.26
N VAL A 17 -2.39 -13.68 -0.47
CA VAL A 17 -0.97 -13.98 -0.60
C VAL A 17 -0.74 -15.48 -0.61
N VAL A 18 0.30 -15.94 -1.29
CA VAL A 18 0.64 -17.35 -1.35
C VAL A 18 1.15 -17.85 0.00
N ASP A 19 1.98 -17.05 0.67
CA ASP A 19 2.64 -17.40 1.92
C ASP A 19 2.66 -16.18 2.85
N VAL A 20 1.89 -16.24 3.93
CA VAL A 20 1.76 -15.12 4.89
C VAL A 20 3.09 -14.78 5.54
N ALA A 21 3.87 -15.78 5.96
CA ALA A 21 5.17 -15.55 6.60
C ALA A 21 6.16 -14.86 5.65
N ARG A 22 6.17 -15.27 4.38
CA ARG A 22 7.00 -14.66 3.33
C ARG A 22 6.61 -13.20 3.08
N SER A 23 5.33 -12.93 2.91
CA SER A 23 4.81 -11.57 2.69
C SER A 23 5.04 -10.68 3.90
N ARG A 24 4.84 -11.21 5.10
CA ARG A 24 5.12 -10.50 6.34
C ARG A 24 6.60 -10.09 6.44
N ALA A 25 7.52 -10.99 6.13
CA ALA A 25 8.96 -10.69 6.13
C ALA A 25 9.31 -9.63 5.08
N PHE A 26 8.70 -9.70 3.89
CA PHE A 26 8.88 -8.72 2.83
C PHE A 26 8.48 -7.31 3.30
N PHE A 27 7.28 -7.14 3.82
CA PHE A 27 6.79 -5.83 4.25
C PHE A 27 7.47 -5.33 5.53
N ALA A 28 7.90 -6.23 6.42
CA ALA A 28 8.72 -5.87 7.57
C ALA A 28 10.06 -5.25 7.15
N ALA A 29 10.68 -5.76 6.08
CA ALA A 29 11.91 -5.20 5.52
C ALA A 29 11.70 -3.76 4.99
N LEU A 30 10.48 -3.42 4.56
CA LEU A 30 10.11 -2.08 4.12
C LEU A 30 9.81 -1.12 5.29
N GLY A 31 9.77 -1.64 6.52
CA GLY A 31 9.54 -0.85 7.73
C GLY A 31 8.13 -0.97 8.30
N PHE A 32 7.25 -1.80 7.73
CA PHE A 32 5.92 -2.00 8.28
C PHE A 32 5.93 -2.89 9.50
N THR A 33 5.03 -2.60 10.43
CA THR A 33 4.77 -3.39 11.63
C THR A 33 3.41 -4.08 11.53
N PHE A 34 3.17 -5.03 12.40
CA PHE A 34 1.98 -5.87 12.37
C PHE A 34 1.28 -5.87 13.73
N ASP A 35 -0.05 -5.90 13.71
CA ASP A 35 -0.84 -6.09 14.91
C ASP A 35 -0.95 -7.59 15.21
N GLU A 36 -0.27 -8.03 16.25
CA GLU A 36 -0.22 -9.45 16.63
C GLU A 36 -1.58 -9.99 17.14
N ALA A 37 -2.44 -9.12 17.68
CA ALA A 37 -3.75 -9.51 18.13
C ALA A 37 -4.67 -9.94 16.97
N PHE A 38 -4.42 -9.43 15.77
CA PHE A 38 -5.16 -9.74 14.55
C PHE A 38 -4.32 -10.53 13.56
N SER A 39 -3.22 -11.13 13.99
CA SER A 39 -2.34 -11.94 13.15
C SER A 39 -2.32 -13.38 13.63
N GLY A 40 -2.10 -14.31 12.71
CA GLY A 40 -2.02 -15.76 12.97
C GLY A 40 -1.38 -16.48 11.80
N GLU A 41 -1.58 -17.79 11.70
CA GLU A 41 -0.98 -18.60 10.64
C GLU A 41 -1.51 -18.26 9.24
N GLY A 42 -2.82 -17.98 9.15
CA GLY A 42 -3.50 -17.75 7.88
C GLY A 42 -3.62 -16.28 7.48
N ALA A 43 -3.26 -15.34 8.35
CA ALA A 43 -3.36 -13.92 8.07
C ALA A 43 -2.41 -13.09 8.94
N ALA A 44 -1.97 -11.97 8.41
CA ALA A 44 -1.20 -10.97 9.16
C ALA A 44 -1.82 -9.58 8.95
N CYS A 45 -2.01 -8.85 10.03
CA CYS A 45 -2.54 -7.49 10.00
C CYS A 45 -1.41 -6.49 9.92
N MET A 46 -1.16 -5.96 8.74
CA MET A 46 -0.13 -4.96 8.49
C MET A 46 -0.67 -3.55 8.78
N LEU A 47 0.05 -2.80 9.59
CA LEU A 47 -0.30 -1.43 9.94
C LEU A 47 0.27 -0.47 8.88
N ILE A 48 -0.60 0.22 8.15
CA ILE A 48 -0.21 1.26 7.18
C ILE A 48 -0.21 2.63 7.84
N GLY A 49 -1.17 2.89 8.69
CA GLY A 49 -1.33 4.14 9.42
C GLY A 49 -2.26 3.94 10.60
N GLU A 50 -2.60 5.01 11.30
CA GLU A 50 -3.41 4.93 12.53
C GLU A 50 -4.78 4.28 12.32
N GLN A 51 -5.38 4.47 11.15
CA GLN A 51 -6.73 4.01 10.82
C GLN A 51 -6.77 3.19 9.53
N ALA A 52 -5.62 2.75 9.02
CA ALA A 52 -5.52 2.02 7.78
C ALA A 52 -4.67 0.76 7.95
N ASN A 53 -5.26 -0.37 7.64
CA ASN A 53 -4.65 -1.67 7.79
C ASN A 53 -4.80 -2.50 6.51
N VAL A 54 -3.83 -3.36 6.27
CA VAL A 54 -3.89 -4.37 5.21
C VAL A 54 -3.79 -5.75 5.85
N MET A 55 -4.81 -6.58 5.60
CA MET A 55 -4.78 -7.99 6.00
C MET A 55 -4.14 -8.79 4.86
N LEU A 56 -3.01 -9.42 5.14
CA LEU A 56 -2.38 -10.36 4.23
C LEU A 56 -2.93 -11.75 4.57
N GLY A 57 -3.88 -12.23 3.79
CA GLY A 57 -4.52 -13.53 4.02
C GLY A 57 -4.03 -14.58 3.03
N ASP A 58 -3.75 -15.78 3.48
CA ASP A 58 -3.48 -16.87 2.54
C ASP A 58 -4.71 -17.14 1.66
N HIS A 59 -4.53 -17.90 0.59
CA HIS A 59 -5.60 -18.16 -0.37
C HIS A 59 -6.81 -18.86 0.28
N ALA A 60 -6.58 -19.76 1.22
CA ALA A 60 -7.66 -20.45 1.93
C ALA A 60 -8.45 -19.49 2.82
N THR A 61 -7.77 -18.64 3.57
CA THR A 61 -8.39 -17.62 4.41
C THR A 61 -9.15 -16.59 3.56
N PHE A 62 -8.55 -16.12 2.48
CA PHE A 62 -9.21 -15.20 1.56
C PHE A 62 -10.49 -15.81 0.97
N ALA A 63 -10.43 -17.07 0.54
CA ALA A 63 -11.56 -17.77 -0.04
C ALA A 63 -12.74 -17.95 0.93
N GLN A 64 -12.48 -18.03 2.22
CA GLN A 64 -13.55 -18.13 3.24
C GLN A 64 -14.41 -16.84 3.29
N HIS A 65 -13.81 -15.70 3.03
CA HIS A 65 -14.47 -14.39 3.11
C HIS A 65 -14.95 -13.87 1.76
N SER A 66 -14.30 -14.28 0.67
CA SER A 66 -14.72 -13.92 -0.69
C SER A 66 -15.90 -14.76 -1.15
N LYS A 67 -16.92 -14.11 -1.68
CA LYS A 67 -18.09 -14.79 -2.27
C LYS A 67 -17.95 -14.99 -3.77
N LEU A 68 -16.89 -14.48 -4.36
CA LEU A 68 -16.54 -14.61 -5.77
C LEU A 68 -15.20 -15.32 -5.90
N PRO A 69 -14.92 -15.94 -7.04
CA PRO A 69 -13.62 -16.49 -7.31
C PRO A 69 -12.53 -15.43 -7.17
N MET A 70 -11.41 -15.82 -6.56
CA MET A 70 -10.26 -14.95 -6.41
C MET A 70 -9.64 -14.67 -7.79
N ALA A 71 -9.43 -13.41 -8.12
CA ALA A 71 -8.67 -13.05 -9.32
C ALA A 71 -7.18 -13.28 -9.08
N ASP A 72 -6.47 -13.64 -10.13
CA ASP A 72 -5.02 -13.83 -10.10
C ASP A 72 -4.32 -12.46 -10.14
N PRO A 73 -3.68 -12.02 -9.06
CA PRO A 73 -3.02 -10.73 -9.02
C PRO A 73 -1.77 -10.64 -9.94
N THR A 74 -1.24 -11.77 -10.40
CA THR A 74 -0.11 -11.79 -11.32
C THR A 74 -0.51 -11.43 -12.76
N THR A 75 -1.80 -11.50 -13.08
CA THR A 75 -2.33 -11.26 -14.43
C THR A 75 -3.38 -10.17 -14.47
N HIS A 76 -4.02 -9.86 -13.35
CA HIS A 76 -5.11 -8.90 -13.26
C HIS A 76 -4.90 -7.95 -12.07
N ALA A 77 -5.03 -6.66 -12.32
CA ALA A 77 -5.06 -5.67 -11.25
C ALA A 77 -6.44 -5.69 -10.56
N LEU A 78 -6.45 -5.85 -9.24
CA LEU A 78 -7.66 -5.75 -8.42
C LEU A 78 -7.86 -4.32 -7.95
N ALA A 79 -6.76 -3.66 -7.58
CA ALA A 79 -6.68 -2.29 -7.12
C ALA A 79 -5.23 -1.82 -7.21
N LEU A 80 -5.01 -0.54 -7.03
CA LEU A 80 -3.71 0.06 -6.78
C LEU A 80 -3.67 0.47 -5.30
N TYR A 81 -2.61 0.11 -4.62
CA TYR A 81 -2.42 0.42 -3.21
C TYR A 81 -1.33 1.46 -3.09
N SER A 82 -1.62 2.56 -2.41
CA SER A 82 -0.69 3.66 -2.30
C SER A 82 -0.50 4.04 -0.85
N PHE A 83 0.72 4.34 -0.48
CA PHE A 83 1.03 4.90 0.82
C PHE A 83 2.06 6.02 0.69
N SER A 84 1.97 6.98 1.60
CA SER A 84 2.89 8.10 1.64
C SER A 84 4.08 7.80 2.54
N VAL A 85 5.18 8.49 2.25
CA VAL A 85 6.40 8.48 3.07
C VAL A 85 6.72 9.90 3.54
N PRO A 86 7.41 10.06 4.69
CA PRO A 86 7.64 11.37 5.29
C PRO A 86 8.60 12.26 4.50
N ALA A 87 9.58 11.67 3.81
CA ALA A 87 10.61 12.42 3.09
C ALA A 87 10.71 11.95 1.64
N ARG A 88 11.10 12.88 0.78
CA ARG A 88 11.27 12.64 -0.65
C ARG A 88 12.21 11.47 -0.95
N GLU A 89 13.33 11.41 -0.27
CA GLU A 89 14.33 10.34 -0.41
C GLU A 89 13.86 8.98 0.08
N ASP A 90 12.81 8.92 0.89
CA ASP A 90 12.23 7.66 1.35
C ASP A 90 11.52 6.90 0.23
N VAL A 91 11.07 7.58 -0.83
CA VAL A 91 10.47 6.91 -2.00
C VAL A 91 11.47 5.93 -2.61
N ASP A 92 12.67 6.38 -2.91
CA ASP A 92 13.72 5.51 -3.46
C ASP A 92 14.16 4.45 -2.47
N ARG A 93 14.35 4.82 -1.22
CA ARG A 93 14.78 3.88 -0.17
C ARG A 93 13.80 2.71 -0.03
N VAL A 94 12.50 2.99 0.03
CA VAL A 94 11.49 1.95 0.20
C VAL A 94 11.39 1.06 -1.04
N VAL A 95 11.35 1.66 -2.23
CA VAL A 95 11.24 0.88 -3.47
C VAL A 95 12.50 0.06 -3.73
N ASP A 96 13.70 0.61 -3.52
CA ASP A 96 14.94 -0.13 -3.68
C ASP A 96 15.03 -1.29 -2.69
N THR A 97 14.56 -1.11 -1.46
CA THR A 97 14.45 -2.19 -0.47
C THR A 97 13.48 -3.28 -0.94
N ALA A 98 12.33 -2.89 -1.50
CA ALA A 98 11.35 -3.83 -2.05
C ALA A 98 11.96 -4.65 -3.19
N LEU A 99 12.65 -4.01 -4.12
CA LEU A 99 13.30 -4.68 -5.24
C LEU A 99 14.37 -5.66 -4.76
N ALA A 100 15.16 -5.27 -3.77
CA ALA A 100 16.17 -6.14 -3.16
C ALA A 100 15.53 -7.35 -2.44
N ALA A 101 14.30 -7.23 -1.97
CA ALA A 101 13.53 -8.29 -1.32
C ALA A 101 12.70 -9.15 -2.29
N GLY A 102 12.80 -8.92 -3.61
CA GLY A 102 12.17 -9.74 -4.64
C GLY A 102 11.00 -9.11 -5.38
N ALA A 103 10.64 -7.87 -5.06
CA ALA A 103 9.64 -7.12 -5.83
C ALA A 103 10.12 -6.83 -7.25
N VAL A 104 9.17 -6.52 -8.13
CA VAL A 104 9.44 -6.10 -9.52
C VAL A 104 9.03 -4.65 -9.67
N GLU A 105 9.87 -3.83 -10.28
CA GLU A 105 9.53 -2.43 -10.54
C GLU A 105 8.35 -2.36 -11.51
N ALA A 106 7.35 -1.51 -11.17
CA ALA A 106 6.20 -1.28 -12.04
C ALA A 106 6.40 0.02 -12.83
N ASP A 107 6.19 1.17 -12.20
CA ASP A 107 6.47 2.45 -12.84
C ASP A 107 7.78 3.05 -12.33
N PRO A 108 8.56 3.69 -13.21
CA PRO A 108 9.77 4.39 -12.82
C PRO A 108 9.44 5.63 -11.97
N LEU A 109 10.48 6.27 -11.46
CA LEU A 109 10.34 7.51 -10.73
C LEU A 109 9.60 8.57 -11.54
N GLU A 110 8.50 9.07 -10.99
CA GLU A 110 7.81 10.26 -11.45
C GLU A 110 8.06 11.39 -10.46
N ASP A 111 8.58 12.50 -10.94
CA ASP A 111 8.89 13.68 -10.14
C ASP A 111 8.15 14.87 -10.69
N LEU A 112 7.12 15.30 -9.98
CA LEU A 112 6.33 16.49 -10.31
C LEU A 112 6.73 17.72 -9.48
N GLY A 113 7.82 17.63 -8.70
CA GLY A 113 8.27 18.66 -7.79
C GLY A 113 7.52 18.65 -6.45
N PHE A 114 6.22 18.80 -6.46
CA PHE A 114 5.38 18.73 -5.25
C PHE A 114 5.00 17.31 -4.84
N MET A 115 5.18 16.36 -5.73
CA MET A 115 4.94 14.94 -5.51
C MET A 115 5.99 14.11 -6.24
N VAL A 116 6.47 13.09 -5.58
CA VAL A 116 7.37 12.09 -6.14
C VAL A 116 6.77 10.72 -5.88
N SER A 117 6.77 9.87 -6.88
CA SER A 117 6.29 8.49 -6.73
C SER A 117 7.10 7.49 -7.53
N ARG A 118 7.13 6.26 -7.03
CA ARG A 118 7.57 5.04 -7.72
C ARG A 118 6.61 3.93 -7.36
N SER A 119 6.56 2.89 -8.16
CA SER A 119 5.72 1.75 -7.87
C SER A 119 6.43 0.43 -8.11
N PHE A 120 5.94 -0.60 -7.43
CA PHE A 120 6.45 -1.97 -7.55
C PHE A 120 5.30 -2.97 -7.47
N PHE A 121 5.52 -4.15 -8.01
CA PHE A 121 4.70 -5.32 -7.73
C PHE A 121 5.33 -6.10 -6.59
N ASP A 122 4.54 -6.45 -5.59
CA ASP A 122 5.02 -7.27 -4.48
C ASP A 122 5.24 -8.73 -4.88
N LEU A 123 5.56 -9.59 -3.93
CA LEU A 123 5.86 -11.00 -4.19
C LEU A 123 4.68 -11.78 -4.79
N ASP A 124 3.47 -11.28 -4.64
CA ASP A 124 2.23 -11.89 -5.14
C ASP A 124 1.67 -11.21 -6.39
N GLY A 125 2.27 -10.10 -6.81
CA GLY A 125 1.84 -9.33 -7.99
C GLY A 125 0.91 -8.16 -7.67
N HIS A 126 0.65 -7.85 -6.42
CA HIS A 126 -0.12 -6.66 -6.05
C HIS A 126 0.68 -5.39 -6.34
N GLY A 127 0.05 -4.39 -6.95
CA GLY A 127 0.68 -3.12 -7.31
C GLY A 127 0.65 -2.12 -6.16
N TRP A 128 1.83 -1.64 -5.77
CA TRP A 128 2.02 -0.67 -4.71
C TRP A 128 2.68 0.59 -5.23
N GLN A 129 2.12 1.73 -4.89
CA GLN A 129 2.70 3.03 -5.19
C GLN A 129 3.20 3.68 -3.90
N VAL A 130 4.47 4.05 -3.90
CA VAL A 130 5.10 4.80 -2.81
C VAL A 130 5.20 6.26 -3.23
N MET A 131 4.66 7.16 -2.41
CA MET A 131 4.65 8.58 -2.77
C MET A 131 5.08 9.47 -1.62
N TRP A 132 5.76 10.53 -1.98
CA TRP A 132 5.97 11.68 -1.13
C TRP A 132 5.23 12.89 -1.72
N MET A 133 4.60 13.65 -0.86
CA MET A 133 3.94 14.89 -1.25
C MET A 133 4.47 16.02 -0.38
N ALA A 134 4.72 17.17 -0.99
CA ALA A 134 5.05 18.36 -0.23
C ALA A 134 3.91 18.65 0.75
N SER A 135 4.28 18.87 2.00
CA SER A 135 3.31 19.08 3.07
C SER A 135 2.47 20.32 2.81
N ALA A 136 1.15 20.18 2.84
CA ALA A 136 0.20 21.29 2.76
C ALA A 136 0.32 22.28 3.94
N THR A 137 1.09 21.94 4.98
CA THR A 137 1.38 22.82 6.10
C THR A 137 2.36 23.95 5.78
N ALA A 138 2.99 23.94 4.63
CA ALA A 138 3.72 25.10 4.12
C ALA A 138 2.77 26.14 3.51
N GLY A 139 1.55 26.24 4.02
CA GLY A 139 0.54 27.25 3.80
C GLY A 139 0.60 27.89 2.42
N GLN A 140 0.13 27.23 1.41
CA GLN A 140 -0.25 27.85 0.14
C GLN A 140 -1.07 26.86 -0.69
N ASP A 141 -2.14 27.36 -1.21
CA ASP A 141 -3.00 26.86 -2.24
C ASP A 141 -2.29 25.97 -3.27
N VAL A 142 -2.25 24.67 -2.98
CA VAL A 142 -2.00 23.72 -4.05
C VAL A 142 -3.35 23.58 -4.75
N GLU A 143 -3.49 24.24 -5.88
CA GLU A 143 -4.59 23.91 -6.78
C GLU A 143 -4.61 22.39 -6.94
N PRO A 144 -5.79 21.77 -6.82
CA PRO A 144 -5.88 20.34 -7.09
C PRO A 144 -5.30 20.10 -8.47
N ALA A 145 -4.31 19.22 -8.51
CA ALA A 145 -3.70 18.83 -9.78
C ALA A 145 -4.82 18.52 -10.76
N ALA A 146 -4.78 19.19 -11.89
CA ALA A 146 -5.70 18.96 -12.97
C ALA A 146 -5.81 17.45 -13.17
N GLN A 147 -7.03 16.97 -13.12
CA GLN A 147 -7.43 15.58 -13.27
C GLN A 147 -6.48 14.83 -14.19
N VAL A 148 -6.00 13.70 -13.72
CA VAL A 148 -5.45 12.70 -14.63
C VAL A 148 -6.60 12.33 -15.58
N ALA A 149 -6.66 13.04 -16.69
CA ALA A 149 -7.52 12.69 -17.78
C ALA A 149 -6.89 11.48 -18.48
N GLY A 150 -7.56 10.38 -18.45
CA GLY A 150 -7.26 9.30 -19.37
C GLY A 150 -7.05 7.94 -18.72
N VAL A 151 -8.12 7.25 -18.58
CA VAL A 151 -8.24 5.87 -19.02
C VAL A 151 -9.37 5.86 -20.03
#